data_cae5deb91b3655a54a0bab7c482f9870
#
_entry.id   cae5deb91b3655a54a0bab7c482f9870
#
_cell.length_a   1.000
_cell.length_b   1.000
_cell.length_c   1.000
_cell.angle_alpha   90.00
_cell.angle_beta   90.00
_cell.angle_gamma   90.00
#
_symmetry.space_group_name_H-M   'P 1'
#
loop_
_entity.id
_entity.type
_entity.pdbx_description
1 polymer ?
#
loop_
_entity_poly.entity_id
_entity_poly.type
_entity_poly.pdbx_seq_one_letter_code
_entity_poly.pdbx_strand_id
1 'polypeptide(L)'
;TLYGSAPSVVDVYDSILLPTDGSEGTAMARDHAIELARDQGATLHVLHVVDVLSPAASLHEMIEEQLTEQGEGMVEAVASTAAERGVAVETAVLEGDPAERIVEYAASEDVDVIVMPTHGRSGLRKSIIGSVTDRVVRTADVPVVVVRFDG
;
A
#
# COMPACT_ATOMS: atom_id res chain seq x y z
N THR A 1 28.60 -13.52 5.45
CA THR A 1 28.72 -13.24 5.94
C THR A 1 29.14 -13.13 6.61
N LEU A 2 29.13 -13.23 6.74
CA LEU A 2 29.33 -12.80 7.38
C LEU A 2 29.67 -12.57 7.65
N TYR A 3 29.67 -12.59 7.71
CA TYR A 3 29.55 -12.15 7.64
C TYR A 3 29.82 -11.93 6.80
N GLY A 4 30.29 -12.00 6.31
CA GLY A 4 30.56 -11.40 5.31
C GLY A 4 29.64 -11.23 4.39
N SER A 5 29.51 -11.62 3.87
CA SER A 5 28.47 -11.48 3.13
C SER A 5 27.40 -11.80 3.84
N ALA A 6 27.58 -11.63 4.93
CA ALA A 6 26.50 -11.61 5.61
C ALA A 6 25.48 -11.06 4.80
N PRO A 7 24.50 -11.74 4.57
CA PRO A 7 23.41 -11.11 4.01
C PRO A 7 23.31 -9.96 4.81
N SER A 8 23.55 -8.98 4.17
CA SER A 8 23.42 -7.82 4.75
C SER A 8 22.12 -7.76 5.42
N VAL A 9 22.06 -7.39 6.62
CA VAL A 9 20.82 -7.10 7.26
C VAL A 9 20.03 -6.09 6.51
N VAL A 10 20.61 -5.40 5.53
CA VAL A 10 19.86 -4.45 4.74
C VAL A 10 18.98 -5.12 3.69
N ASP A 11 19.15 -6.39 3.42
CA ASP A 11 18.33 -7.09 2.45
C ASP A 11 17.22 -7.90 3.12
N VAL A 12 16.50 -7.25 4.04
CA VAL A 12 15.45 -7.91 4.81
C VAL A 12 14.17 -8.11 4.02
N TYR A 13 13.87 -7.20 3.10
CA TYR A 13 12.60 -7.24 2.36
C TYR A 13 12.82 -7.50 0.89
N ASP A 14 12.09 -8.47 0.34
CA ASP A 14 12.06 -8.74 -1.11
C ASP A 14 10.78 -8.20 -1.75
N SER A 15 9.72 -8.07 -0.99
CA SER A 15 8.42 -7.60 -1.48
C SER A 15 7.79 -6.67 -0.47
N ILE A 16 7.43 -5.48 -0.94
CA ILE A 16 6.84 -4.43 -0.13
C ILE A 16 5.46 -4.11 -0.68
N LEU A 17 4.45 -4.03 0.19
CA LEU A 17 3.09 -3.69 -0.24
C LEU A 17 2.76 -2.26 0.17
N LEU A 18 2.30 -1.48 -0.79
CA LEU A 18 1.83 -0.13 -0.57
C LEU A 18 0.38 -0.03 -1.00
N PRO A 19 -0.57 -0.08 -0.06
CA PRO A 19 -1.95 0.25 -0.39
C PRO A 19 -2.09 1.75 -0.61
N THR A 20 -2.88 2.15 -1.58
CA THR A 20 -3.09 3.57 -1.85
C THR A 20 -4.57 3.86 -2.09
N ASP A 21 -5.03 5.00 -1.59
CA ASP A 21 -6.37 5.52 -1.87
C ASP A 21 -6.30 6.84 -2.62
N GLY A 22 -5.11 7.22 -3.08
CA GLY A 22 -4.91 8.46 -3.83
C GLY A 22 -4.86 9.72 -2.97
N SER A 23 -4.95 9.60 -1.65
CA SER A 23 -4.95 10.75 -0.76
C SER A 23 -3.53 11.28 -0.49
N GLU A 24 -3.45 12.47 0.11
CA GLU A 24 -2.17 13.05 0.48
C GLU A 24 -1.42 12.22 1.51
N GLY A 25 -2.15 11.57 2.41
CA GLY A 25 -1.54 10.69 3.39
C GLY A 25 -0.80 9.54 2.72
N THR A 26 -1.42 8.96 1.69
CA THR A 26 -0.77 7.87 0.97
C THR A 26 0.40 8.35 0.14
N ALA A 27 0.45 9.62 -0.26
CA ALA A 27 1.61 10.15 -0.99
C ALA A 27 2.89 10.12 -0.14
N MET A 28 2.79 10.41 1.15
CA MET A 28 3.95 10.33 2.04
C MET A 28 4.38 8.88 2.25
N ALA A 29 3.42 7.99 2.42
CA ALA A 29 3.70 6.56 2.53
C ALA A 29 4.32 6.04 1.23
N ARG A 30 3.84 6.52 0.09
CA ARG A 30 4.37 6.16 -1.23
C ARG A 30 5.85 6.50 -1.32
N ASP A 31 6.22 7.71 -0.97
CA ASP A 31 7.63 8.13 -1.06
C ASP A 31 8.51 7.28 -0.16
N HIS A 32 8.03 6.97 1.04
CA HIS A 32 8.77 6.13 1.96
C HIS A 32 8.91 4.70 1.41
N ALA A 33 7.82 4.15 0.88
CA ALA A 33 7.82 2.79 0.32
C ALA A 33 8.76 2.67 -0.88
N ILE A 34 8.75 3.68 -1.75
CA ILE A 34 9.64 3.68 -2.93
C ILE A 34 11.11 3.71 -2.49
N GLU A 35 11.45 4.57 -1.53
CA GLU A 35 12.83 4.64 -1.04
C GLU A 35 13.23 3.34 -0.35
N LEU A 36 12.34 2.74 0.41
CA LEU A 36 12.62 1.47 1.07
C LEU A 36 12.84 0.36 0.03
N ALA A 37 11.98 0.30 -0.98
CA ALA A 37 12.12 -0.68 -2.06
C ALA A 37 13.42 -0.50 -2.80
N ARG A 38 13.79 0.74 -3.07
CA ARG A 38 15.04 1.04 -3.76
C ARG A 38 16.24 0.59 -2.94
N ASP A 39 16.26 0.90 -1.64
CA ASP A 39 17.36 0.52 -0.76
C ASP A 39 17.49 -0.99 -0.61
N GLN A 40 16.38 -1.70 -0.57
CA GLN A 40 16.35 -3.15 -0.36
C GLN A 40 16.47 -3.95 -1.66
N GLY A 41 16.36 -3.30 -2.82
CA GLY A 41 16.27 -4.02 -4.09
C GLY A 41 14.99 -4.83 -4.18
N ALA A 42 13.92 -4.37 -3.52
CA ALA A 42 12.66 -5.10 -3.41
C ALA A 42 11.70 -4.73 -4.53
N THR A 43 10.73 -5.61 -4.78
CA THR A 43 9.60 -5.31 -5.65
C THR A 43 8.55 -4.58 -4.85
N LEU A 44 8.03 -3.49 -5.41
CA LEU A 44 6.95 -2.73 -4.78
C LEU A 44 5.63 -3.16 -5.38
N HIS A 45 4.73 -3.65 -4.53
CA HIS A 45 3.36 -3.96 -4.92
C HIS A 45 2.49 -2.78 -4.55
N VAL A 46 1.79 -2.22 -5.53
CA VAL A 46 0.90 -1.08 -5.31
C VAL A 46 -0.53 -1.57 -5.46
N LEU A 47 -1.32 -1.44 -4.41
CA LEU A 47 -2.67 -1.99 -4.35
C LEU A 47 -3.68 -0.90 -4.05
N HIS A 48 -4.76 -0.87 -4.84
CA HIS A 48 -5.93 -0.09 -4.50
C HIS A 48 -7.12 -1.04 -4.31
N VAL A 49 -7.89 -0.83 -3.26
CA VAL A 49 -9.09 -1.62 -3.01
C VAL A 49 -10.31 -0.72 -3.18
N VAL A 50 -11.18 -1.10 -4.12
CA VAL A 50 -12.45 -0.42 -4.32
C VAL A 50 -13.41 -0.93 -3.24
N ASP A 51 -13.87 -0.03 -2.39
CA ASP A 51 -14.75 -0.40 -1.28
C ASP A 51 -16.19 -0.53 -1.76
N VAL A 52 -16.55 -1.72 -2.19
CA VAL A 52 -17.90 -2.01 -2.70
C VAL A 52 -18.94 -2.12 -1.59
N LEU A 53 -18.51 -2.11 -0.33
CA LEU A 53 -19.43 -2.11 0.80
C LEU A 53 -19.87 -0.68 1.14
N SER A 54 -19.24 0.32 0.54
CA SER A 54 -19.66 1.70 0.69
C SER A 54 -21.03 1.88 0.03
N PRO A 55 -21.97 2.56 0.67
CA PRO A 55 -23.30 2.81 0.06
C PRO A 55 -23.21 3.48 -1.30
N ALA A 56 -22.23 4.36 -1.50
CA ALA A 56 -22.07 5.05 -2.77
C ALA A 56 -21.64 4.10 -3.89
N ALA A 57 -20.80 3.13 -3.57
CA ALA A 57 -20.30 2.19 -4.57
C ALA A 57 -21.34 1.13 -4.95
N SER A 58 -22.27 0.83 -4.06
CA SER A 58 -23.24 -0.23 -4.30
C SER A 58 -24.43 0.17 -5.16
N LEU A 59 -24.49 1.41 -5.64
CA LEU A 59 -25.65 1.91 -6.35
C LEU A 59 -25.79 1.36 -7.79
N HIS A 60 -24.68 1.23 -8.52
CA HIS A 60 -24.71 0.76 -9.90
C HIS A 60 -23.39 0.17 -10.34
N GLU A 61 -23.45 -0.77 -11.29
CA GLU A 61 -22.27 -1.32 -11.93
C GLU A 61 -21.42 -0.25 -12.62
N MET A 62 -22.06 0.78 -13.19
CA MET A 62 -21.32 1.86 -13.84
C MET A 62 -20.42 2.60 -12.86
N ILE A 63 -20.88 2.77 -11.62
CA ILE A 63 -20.08 3.42 -10.60
C ILE A 63 -18.90 2.52 -10.23
N GLU A 64 -19.12 1.21 -10.13
CA GLU A 64 -18.05 0.27 -9.85
C GLU A 64 -16.98 0.30 -10.93
N GLU A 65 -17.37 0.33 -12.20
CA GLU A 65 -16.43 0.44 -13.30
C GLU A 65 -15.61 1.72 -13.24
N GLN A 66 -16.27 2.84 -12.93
CA GLN A 66 -15.58 4.12 -12.80
C GLN A 66 -14.60 4.11 -11.64
N LEU A 67 -14.99 3.51 -10.52
CA LEU A 67 -14.11 3.42 -9.36
C LEU A 67 -12.91 2.52 -9.65
N THR A 68 -13.13 1.45 -10.39
CA THR A 68 -12.04 0.57 -10.79
C THR A 68 -11.07 1.30 -11.72
N GLU A 69 -11.58 2.04 -12.69
CA GLU A 69 -10.74 2.82 -13.60
C GLU A 69 -9.95 3.89 -12.84
N GLN A 70 -10.58 4.55 -11.88
CA GLN A 70 -9.88 5.51 -11.04
C GLN A 70 -8.78 4.84 -10.25
N GLY A 71 -9.06 3.65 -9.70
CA GLY A 71 -8.08 2.88 -8.96
C GLY A 71 -6.89 2.47 -9.83
N GLU A 72 -7.16 2.08 -11.07
CA GLU A 72 -6.11 1.75 -12.02
C GLU A 72 -5.22 2.96 -12.29
N GLY A 73 -5.82 4.14 -12.42
CA GLY A 73 -5.06 5.38 -12.56
C GLY A 73 -4.20 5.69 -11.35
N MET A 74 -4.72 5.45 -10.15
CA MET A 74 -3.98 5.67 -8.91
C MET A 74 -2.73 4.78 -8.82
N VAL A 75 -2.90 3.47 -9.08
CA VAL A 75 -1.77 2.55 -8.96
C VAL A 75 -0.76 2.78 -10.07
N GLU A 76 -1.22 3.15 -11.27
CA GLU A 76 -0.33 3.43 -12.39
C GLU A 76 0.50 4.69 -12.14
N ALA A 77 -0.07 5.69 -11.50
CA ALA A 77 0.67 6.90 -11.15
C ALA A 77 1.83 6.59 -10.20
N VAL A 78 1.57 5.75 -9.20
CA VAL A 78 2.62 5.32 -8.27
C VAL A 78 3.66 4.46 -8.99
N ALA A 79 3.20 3.53 -9.83
CA ALA A 79 4.10 2.64 -10.57
C ALA A 79 5.05 3.44 -11.46
N SER A 80 4.55 4.48 -12.12
CA SER A 80 5.36 5.35 -12.96
C SER A 80 6.45 6.02 -12.15
N THR A 81 6.10 6.59 -11.00
CA THR A 81 7.06 7.26 -10.14
C THR A 81 8.13 6.29 -9.65
N ALA A 82 7.71 5.09 -9.23
CA ALA A 82 8.64 4.08 -8.75
C ALA A 82 9.58 3.59 -9.84
N ALA A 83 9.04 3.37 -11.04
CA ALA A 83 9.85 2.91 -12.18
C ALA A 83 10.91 3.95 -12.54
N GLU A 84 10.58 5.23 -12.46
CA GLU A 84 11.53 6.31 -12.71
C GLU A 84 12.68 6.30 -11.73
N ARG A 85 12.46 5.75 -10.54
CA ARG A 85 13.50 5.63 -9.51
C ARG A 85 14.18 4.26 -9.50
N GLY A 86 13.92 3.46 -10.52
CA GLY A 86 14.58 2.17 -10.69
C GLY A 86 14.01 1.03 -9.85
N VAL A 87 12.77 1.16 -9.39
CA VAL A 87 12.12 0.16 -8.55
C VAL A 87 11.19 -0.71 -9.41
N ALA A 88 11.29 -2.03 -9.26
CA ALA A 88 10.37 -2.96 -9.91
C ALA A 88 9.00 -2.86 -9.25
N VAL A 89 7.94 -2.79 -10.04
CA VAL A 89 6.59 -2.53 -9.54
C VAL A 89 5.60 -3.53 -10.09
N GLU A 90 4.68 -3.98 -9.24
CA GLU A 90 3.49 -4.71 -9.66
C GLU A 90 2.29 -3.96 -9.12
N THR A 91 1.21 -3.90 -9.90
CA THR A 91 0.02 -3.17 -9.49
C THR A 91 -1.18 -4.10 -9.42
N ALA A 92 -2.15 -3.77 -8.56
CA ALA A 92 -3.38 -4.52 -8.47
C ALA A 92 -4.52 -3.59 -8.02
N VAL A 93 -5.70 -3.84 -8.54
CA VAL A 93 -6.93 -3.18 -8.09
C VAL A 93 -7.90 -4.29 -7.75
N LEU A 94 -8.35 -4.33 -6.50
CA LEU A 94 -9.26 -5.35 -6.00
C LEU A 94 -10.53 -4.69 -5.49
N GLU A 95 -11.58 -5.48 -5.30
CA GLU A 95 -12.83 -5.02 -4.71
C GLU A 95 -13.07 -5.71 -3.39
N GLY A 96 -13.66 -5.01 -2.45
CA GLY A 96 -14.05 -5.58 -1.18
C GLY A 96 -13.77 -4.66 -0.01
N ASP A 97 -13.64 -5.25 1.16
CA ASP A 97 -13.27 -4.51 2.36
C ASP A 97 -11.77 -4.20 2.32
N PRO A 98 -11.37 -2.92 2.39
CA PRO A 98 -9.97 -2.57 2.22
C PRO A 98 -9.01 -3.29 3.16
N ALA A 99 -9.28 -3.29 4.45
CA ALA A 99 -8.36 -3.92 5.40
C ALA A 99 -8.21 -5.41 5.15
N GLU A 100 -9.33 -6.10 4.89
CA GLU A 100 -9.31 -7.53 4.58
C GLU A 100 -8.51 -7.85 3.33
N ARG A 101 -8.77 -7.09 2.26
CA ARG A 101 -8.09 -7.34 0.98
C ARG A 101 -6.59 -7.07 1.08
N ILE A 102 -6.20 -6.06 1.84
CA ILE A 102 -4.79 -5.74 2.05
C ILE A 102 -4.09 -6.91 2.73
N VAL A 103 -4.67 -7.43 3.81
CA VAL A 103 -4.09 -8.54 4.56
C VAL A 103 -4.04 -9.81 3.72
N GLU A 104 -5.11 -10.10 2.96
CA GLU A 104 -5.16 -11.26 2.07
C GLU A 104 -4.11 -11.17 0.96
N TYR A 105 -3.97 -9.99 0.37
CA TYR A 105 -2.99 -9.77 -0.69
C TYR A 105 -1.57 -10.00 -0.16
N ALA A 106 -1.28 -9.46 1.01
CA ALA A 106 0.04 -9.63 1.60
C ALA A 106 0.37 -11.11 1.81
N ALA A 107 -0.61 -11.90 2.24
CA ALA A 107 -0.40 -13.33 2.45
C ALA A 107 -0.23 -14.08 1.15
N SER A 108 -1.10 -13.81 0.15
CA SER A 108 -1.08 -14.56 -1.10
C SER A 108 0.11 -14.24 -2.00
N GLU A 109 0.64 -13.01 -1.89
CA GLU A 109 1.76 -12.58 -2.71
C GLU A 109 3.11 -12.61 -1.96
N ASP A 110 3.13 -13.22 -0.79
CA ASP A 110 4.34 -13.36 0.01
C ASP A 110 5.02 -12.02 0.29
N VAL A 111 4.23 -11.02 0.63
CA VAL A 111 4.74 -9.70 0.95
C VAL A 111 5.44 -9.74 2.31
N ASP A 112 6.59 -9.06 2.40
CA ASP A 112 7.40 -9.06 3.61
C ASP A 112 7.08 -7.93 4.57
N VAL A 113 6.54 -6.83 4.06
CA VAL A 113 6.19 -5.67 4.88
C VAL A 113 5.12 -4.85 4.17
N ILE A 114 4.23 -4.26 4.95
CA ILE A 114 3.19 -3.36 4.43
C ILE A 114 3.54 -1.95 4.89
N VAL A 115 3.48 -0.97 3.98
CA VAL A 115 3.74 0.43 4.30
C VAL A 115 2.43 1.20 4.17
N MET A 116 1.98 1.84 5.23
CA MET A 116 0.70 2.55 5.25
C MET A 116 0.84 3.93 5.90
N PRO A 117 -0.02 4.87 5.54
CA PRO A 117 -0.05 6.15 6.25
C PRO A 117 -0.79 5.99 7.58
N THR A 118 -0.64 6.98 8.48
CA THR A 118 -1.40 6.97 9.71
C THR A 118 -2.90 7.07 9.44
N HIS A 119 -3.28 7.80 8.36
CA HIS A 119 -4.67 7.87 7.92
C HIS A 119 -4.70 8.27 6.44
N GLY A 120 -5.80 7.91 5.77
CA GLY A 120 -5.95 8.20 4.35
C GLY A 120 -6.95 9.31 4.10
N ARG A 121 -7.93 8.99 3.25
CA ARG A 121 -8.89 9.97 2.74
C ARG A 121 -9.80 10.60 3.79
N SER A 122 -10.02 9.95 4.91
CA SER A 122 -11.00 10.41 5.90
C SER A 122 -10.65 11.74 6.55
N GLY A 123 -9.40 12.18 6.44
CA GLY A 123 -9.01 13.46 7.02
C GLY A 123 -9.00 13.48 8.54
N LEU A 124 -8.78 12.36 9.18
CA LEU A 124 -8.71 12.28 10.62
C LEU A 124 -7.55 13.10 11.17
N ARG A 125 -7.65 13.44 12.44
CA ARG A 125 -6.62 14.21 13.11
C ARG A 125 -5.30 13.45 13.07
N LYS A 126 -4.20 14.19 13.04
CA LYS A 126 -2.85 13.63 12.94
C LYS A 126 -2.52 12.58 14.00
N SER A 127 -3.08 12.72 15.19
CA SER A 127 -2.79 11.81 16.29
C SER A 127 -3.63 10.53 16.28
N ILE A 128 -4.56 10.41 15.33
CA ILE A 128 -5.48 9.27 15.27
C ILE A 128 -5.15 8.44 14.04
N ILE A 129 -4.92 7.16 14.25
CA ILE A 129 -4.67 6.22 13.15
C ILE A 129 -6.01 5.94 12.46
N GLY A 130 -6.03 5.96 11.14
CA GLY A 130 -7.23 5.68 10.36
C GLY A 130 -7.71 4.25 10.56
N SER A 131 -9.01 4.03 10.34
CA SER A 131 -9.62 2.73 10.61
C SER A 131 -9.03 1.58 9.80
N VAL A 132 -8.72 1.81 8.54
CA VAL A 132 -8.13 0.76 7.69
C VAL A 132 -6.73 0.43 8.19
N THR A 133 -5.90 1.44 8.44
CA THR A 133 -4.55 1.23 8.95
C THR A 133 -4.58 0.49 10.30
N ASP A 134 -5.48 0.91 11.19
CA ASP A 134 -5.61 0.27 12.50
C ASP A 134 -5.95 -1.22 12.35
N ARG A 135 -6.89 -1.56 11.48
CA ARG A 135 -7.27 -2.96 11.26
C ARG A 135 -6.15 -3.77 10.64
N VAL A 136 -5.42 -3.20 9.69
CA VAL A 136 -4.29 -3.89 9.07
C VAL A 136 -3.20 -4.17 10.12
N VAL A 137 -2.88 -3.17 10.94
CA VAL A 137 -1.88 -3.34 12.01
C VAL A 137 -2.28 -4.47 12.96
N ARG A 138 -3.57 -4.60 13.28
CA ARG A 138 -4.06 -5.62 14.21
C ARG A 138 -4.15 -7.00 13.60
N THR A 139 -4.31 -7.12 12.29
CA THR A 139 -4.63 -8.40 11.66
C THR A 139 -3.58 -8.94 10.71
N ALA A 140 -2.62 -8.14 10.29
CA ALA A 140 -1.58 -8.59 9.37
C ALA A 140 -0.61 -9.52 10.07
N ASP A 141 -0.11 -10.51 9.31
CA ASP A 141 0.90 -11.45 9.81
C ASP A 141 2.32 -11.00 9.50
N VAL A 142 2.46 -9.85 8.83
CA VAL A 142 3.77 -9.30 8.49
C VAL A 142 3.94 -7.94 9.16
N PRO A 143 5.16 -7.43 9.28
CA PRO A 143 5.38 -6.09 9.82
C PRO A 143 4.63 -5.01 9.04
N VAL A 144 4.18 -4.00 9.74
CA VAL A 144 3.52 -2.84 9.13
C VAL A 144 4.29 -1.59 9.53
N VAL A 145 4.79 -0.88 8.53
CA VAL A 145 5.45 0.41 8.75
C VAL A 145 4.39 1.49 8.58
N VAL A 146 4.14 2.23 9.63
CA VAL A 146 3.13 3.30 9.59
C VAL A 146 3.85 4.62 9.42
N VAL A 147 3.60 5.28 8.29
CA VAL A 147 4.25 6.54 7.95
C VAL A 147 3.37 7.69 8.41
N ARG A 148 3.93 8.53 9.24
CA ARG A 148 3.17 9.64 9.80
C ARG A 148 2.87 10.68 8.73
N PHE A 149 1.59 11.05 8.66
CA PHE A 149 1.14 12.11 7.77
C PHE A 149 0.99 13.40 8.57
N ASP A 150 1.77 14.41 8.22
CA ASP A 150 1.78 15.70 8.91
C ASP A 150 1.07 16.81 8.13
N GLY A 151 0.41 16.46 7.04
CA GLY A 151 -0.25 17.42 6.15
C GLY A 151 -1.47 18.12 6.71
#